data_fb6ff89d1870208010a017bb83dc94b5
#
_entry.id   fb6ff89d1870208010a017bb83dc94b5
#
_cell.length_a   1.000
_cell.length_b   1.000
_cell.length_c   1.000
_cell.angle_alpha   90.00
_cell.angle_beta   90.00
_cell.angle_gamma   90.00
#
_symmetry.space_group_name_H-M   'P 1'
#
loop_
_entity.id
_entity.type
_entity.pdbx_description
1 polymer ?
#
loop_
_entity_poly.entity_id
_entity_poly.type
_entity_poly.pdbx_seq_one_letter_code
_entity_poly.pdbx_strand_id
1 'polypeptide(L)'
;MARVANQAYLSVRCKEFPEERILDYFGAFLATVPFSATYPGFNYLTIRAVDASESPVFEQNLRMMPLDAAGIIELAGEQCHSDCACEVGCFWDLATFDAASGKSKVEPQALEIVCRGEDYDDGEWRDRGHLEAVLGFEHFFTGHAGLLGARNGKKMPAQSPEEARFLEVMAWPENLEKYHEKTRENIRKLLDWMRRIEKAVPVERAWLWSEGEENFEARIEEIVAAR
;
A
#
# COMPACT_ATOMS: atom_id res chain seq x y z
N MET A 1 8.81 -24.11 1.61
CA MET A 1 8.71 -22.74 2.17
C MET A 1 7.57 -22.05 1.44
N ALA A 2 6.52 -21.64 2.14
CA ALA A 2 5.51 -20.78 1.56
C ALA A 2 6.23 -19.52 1.06
N ARG A 3 5.97 -19.07 -0.18
CA ARG A 3 6.43 -17.75 -0.62
C ARG A 3 5.86 -16.72 0.35
N VAL A 4 6.72 -15.97 0.99
CA VAL A 4 6.29 -14.73 1.67
C VAL A 4 5.63 -13.90 0.58
N ALA A 5 4.37 -13.53 0.77
CA ALA A 5 3.67 -12.71 -0.21
C ALA A 5 4.33 -11.32 -0.19
N ASN A 6 4.90 -10.93 -1.34
CA ASN A 6 5.56 -9.64 -1.50
C ASN A 6 4.57 -8.49 -1.33
N GLN A 7 5.00 -7.44 -0.67
CA GLN A 7 4.23 -6.21 -0.47
C GLN A 7 4.51 -5.20 -1.59
N ALA A 8 3.53 -4.34 -1.82
CA ALA A 8 3.63 -3.18 -2.69
C ALA A 8 3.56 -1.90 -1.86
N TYR A 9 4.25 -0.87 -2.30
CA TYR A 9 4.44 0.38 -1.58
C TYR A 9 4.24 1.59 -2.49
N LEU A 10 3.71 2.65 -1.91
CA LEU A 10 3.72 4.00 -2.47
C LEU A 10 4.55 4.89 -1.54
N SER A 11 5.62 5.43 -2.07
CA SER A 11 6.51 6.35 -1.35
C SER A 11 6.37 7.77 -1.88
N VAL A 12 6.38 8.75 -0.99
CA VAL A 12 6.25 10.17 -1.32
C VAL A 12 7.33 10.97 -0.62
N ARG A 13 8.14 11.71 -1.40
CA ARG A 13 9.05 12.72 -0.92
C ARG A 13 8.41 14.08 -1.08
N CYS A 14 8.36 14.86 0.00
CA CYS A 14 7.90 16.25 -0.02
C CYS A 14 9.03 17.19 -0.44
N LYS A 15 8.70 18.34 -1.08
CA LYS A 15 9.68 19.35 -1.51
C LYS A 15 10.45 19.96 -0.36
N GLU A 16 9.75 20.24 0.73
CA GLU A 16 10.28 20.73 1.99
C GLU A 16 9.51 19.99 3.08
N PHE A 17 10.20 19.51 4.10
CA PHE A 17 9.57 18.74 5.18
C PHE A 17 10.09 19.19 6.56
N PRO A 18 9.99 20.51 6.89
CA PRO A 18 10.44 20.98 8.18
C PRO A 18 9.56 20.46 9.30
N GLU A 19 10.12 20.35 10.50
CA GLU A 19 9.47 19.79 11.68
C GLU A 19 8.09 20.40 11.95
N GLU A 20 7.96 21.72 11.80
CA GLU A 20 6.71 22.44 12.06
C GLU A 20 5.59 22.10 11.07
N ARG A 21 5.92 21.44 9.95
CA ARG A 21 4.96 21.05 8.91
C ARG A 21 4.69 19.55 8.83
N ILE A 22 5.39 18.74 9.64
CA ILE A 22 5.23 17.27 9.62
C ILE A 22 3.75 16.90 9.78
N LEU A 23 3.09 17.40 10.82
CA LEU A 23 1.68 17.09 11.10
C LEU A 23 0.72 17.64 10.05
N ASP A 24 1.01 18.82 9.48
CA ASP A 24 0.20 19.40 8.39
C ASP A 24 0.22 18.48 7.16
N TYR A 25 1.41 18.05 6.74
CA TYR A 25 1.56 17.19 5.55
C TYR A 25 1.04 15.79 5.81
N PHE A 26 1.29 15.24 6.99
CA PHE A 26 0.74 13.96 7.39
C PHE A 26 -0.79 14.00 7.38
N GLY A 27 -1.40 14.99 8.03
CA GLY A 27 -2.85 15.18 8.04
C GLY A 27 -3.45 15.36 6.65
N ALA A 28 -2.79 16.16 5.79
CA ALA A 28 -3.21 16.35 4.40
C ALA A 28 -3.14 15.04 3.60
N PHE A 29 -2.09 14.23 3.79
CA PHE A 29 -1.98 12.90 3.20
C PHE A 29 -3.08 11.97 3.70
N LEU A 30 -3.27 11.86 5.02
CA LEU A 30 -4.29 11.02 5.65
C LEU A 30 -5.70 11.36 5.19
N ALA A 31 -6.01 12.63 4.96
CA ALA A 31 -7.31 13.09 4.44
C ALA A 31 -7.61 12.59 3.01
N THR A 32 -6.59 12.11 2.27
CA THR A 32 -6.78 11.55 0.92
C THR A 32 -7.09 10.06 0.92
N VAL A 33 -6.98 9.36 2.05
CA VAL A 33 -7.07 7.90 2.14
C VAL A 33 -8.42 7.39 1.62
N PRO A 34 -8.41 6.40 0.69
CA PRO A 34 -9.64 5.81 0.16
C PRO A 34 -10.14 4.67 1.06
N PHE A 35 -10.64 4.99 2.25
CA PHE A 35 -11.11 4.01 3.21
C PHE A 35 -12.05 2.96 2.63
N SER A 36 -12.01 1.77 3.22
CA SER A 36 -13.05 0.76 3.01
C SER A 36 -14.41 1.29 3.46
N ALA A 37 -15.43 0.99 2.65
CA ALA A 37 -16.81 1.31 3.02
C ALA A 37 -17.29 0.55 4.27
N THR A 38 -16.71 -0.62 4.52
CA THR A 38 -17.05 -1.47 5.68
C THR A 38 -16.30 -1.05 6.95
N TYR A 39 -15.06 -0.60 6.81
CA TYR A 39 -14.16 -0.23 7.93
C TYR A 39 -13.57 1.16 7.71
N PRO A 40 -14.36 2.24 7.85
CA PRO A 40 -13.88 3.60 7.70
C PRO A 40 -13.03 4.03 8.90
N GLY A 41 -12.05 4.91 8.63
CA GLY A 41 -11.19 5.51 9.65
C GLY A 41 -9.94 4.68 9.96
N PHE A 42 -9.05 5.29 10.75
CA PHE A 42 -7.80 4.69 11.22
C PHE A 42 -8.06 3.87 12.48
N ASN A 43 -7.46 2.70 12.57
CA ASN A 43 -7.73 1.70 13.62
C ASN A 43 -6.58 1.53 14.62
N TYR A 44 -5.44 2.17 14.41
CA TYR A 44 -4.35 2.34 15.36
C TYR A 44 -3.47 3.54 15.00
N LEU A 45 -2.74 4.03 16.00
CA LEU A 45 -1.62 4.96 15.85
C LEU A 45 -0.47 4.44 16.71
N THR A 46 0.72 4.38 16.11
CA THR A 46 1.97 4.06 16.80
C THR A 46 2.99 5.13 16.46
N ILE A 47 3.71 5.65 17.46
CA ILE A 47 4.80 6.61 17.27
C ILE A 47 6.07 6.01 17.85
N ARG A 48 7.14 5.97 17.05
CA ARG A 48 8.49 5.54 17.46
C ARG A 48 9.43 6.70 17.30
N ALA A 49 10.34 6.85 18.26
CA ALA A 49 11.42 7.84 18.18
C ALA A 49 12.74 7.12 17.90
N VAL A 50 13.69 7.83 17.31
CA VAL A 50 15.06 7.44 17.02
C VAL A 50 15.15 6.43 15.87
N ASP A 51 14.69 5.19 16.05
CA ASP A 51 14.76 4.16 14.99
C ASP A 51 13.67 3.07 15.15
N ALA A 52 13.58 2.18 14.16
CA ALA A 52 12.56 1.14 14.10
C ALA A 52 12.74 0.03 15.17
N SER A 53 13.92 -0.12 15.78
CA SER A 53 14.18 -1.13 16.80
C SER A 53 13.74 -0.70 18.20
N GLU A 54 13.51 0.60 18.40
CA GLU A 54 13.07 1.15 19.67
C GLU A 54 11.59 0.84 19.96
N SER A 55 11.27 0.75 21.23
CA SER A 55 9.87 0.61 21.66
C SER A 55 9.07 1.86 21.32
N PRO A 56 7.79 1.74 20.93
CA PRO A 56 6.95 2.91 20.70
C PRO A 56 6.92 3.84 21.91
N VAL A 57 7.08 5.15 21.66
CA VAL A 57 6.87 6.19 22.68
C VAL A 57 5.38 6.46 22.89
N PHE A 58 4.56 6.13 21.88
CA PHE A 58 3.12 6.19 21.96
C PHE A 58 2.51 5.06 21.14
N GLU A 59 1.46 4.40 21.68
CA GLU A 59 0.69 3.38 20.98
C GLU A 59 -0.76 3.44 21.41
N GLN A 60 -1.66 3.54 20.44
CA GLN A 60 -3.11 3.58 20.68
C GLN A 60 -3.85 2.64 19.73
N ASN A 61 -4.60 1.70 20.31
CA ASN A 61 -5.53 0.87 19.56
C ASN A 61 -6.89 1.59 19.43
N LEU A 62 -7.29 1.83 18.17
CA LEU A 62 -8.49 2.59 17.80
C LEU A 62 -9.58 1.71 17.17
N ARG A 63 -9.43 0.38 17.17
CA ARG A 63 -10.35 -0.54 16.46
C ARG A 63 -11.80 -0.40 16.89
N MET A 64 -12.05 -0.07 18.17
CA MET A 64 -13.41 0.09 18.71
C MET A 64 -13.99 1.48 18.42
N MET A 65 -13.15 2.46 18.13
CA MET A 65 -13.53 3.84 17.84
C MET A 65 -12.51 4.43 16.83
N PRO A 66 -12.61 4.06 15.55
CA PRO A 66 -11.71 4.57 14.52
C PRO A 66 -11.80 6.09 14.41
N LEU A 67 -10.65 6.72 14.17
CA LEU A 67 -10.53 8.17 14.00
C LEU A 67 -10.39 8.54 12.52
N ASP A 68 -10.80 9.74 12.19
CA ASP A 68 -10.46 10.38 10.93
C ASP A 68 -9.05 11.01 10.97
N ALA A 69 -8.64 11.65 9.87
CA ALA A 69 -7.32 12.28 9.79
C ALA A 69 -7.11 13.36 10.85
N ALA A 70 -8.13 14.18 11.13
CA ALA A 70 -8.04 15.24 12.13
C ALA A 70 -7.85 14.67 13.54
N GLY A 71 -8.58 13.62 13.89
CA GLY A 71 -8.44 12.93 15.17
C GLY A 71 -7.06 12.26 15.34
N ILE A 72 -6.48 11.70 14.26
CA ILE A 72 -5.11 11.18 14.30
C ILE A 72 -4.09 12.29 14.56
N ILE A 73 -4.22 13.44 13.88
CA ILE A 73 -3.29 14.56 14.07
C ILE A 73 -3.40 15.17 15.46
N GLU A 74 -4.61 15.30 16.01
CA GLU A 74 -4.83 15.72 17.39
C GLU A 74 -4.18 14.75 18.38
N LEU A 75 -4.30 13.45 18.14
CA LEU A 75 -3.74 12.42 19.00
C LEU A 75 -2.21 12.31 18.88
N ALA A 76 -1.65 12.49 17.68
CA ALA A 76 -0.20 12.50 17.45
C ALA A 76 0.46 13.74 18.07
N GLY A 77 -0.20 14.88 18.00
CA GLY A 77 0.06 16.16 18.69
C GLY A 77 1.53 16.43 19.01
N GLU A 78 1.82 16.45 20.29
CA GLU A 78 3.13 16.81 20.85
C GLU A 78 4.18 15.67 20.77
N GLN A 79 3.83 14.51 20.19
CA GLN A 79 4.70 13.33 20.18
C GLN A 79 5.42 13.12 18.82
N CYS A 80 5.02 13.85 17.78
CA CYS A 80 5.55 13.67 16.43
C CYS A 80 6.57 14.78 16.09
N HIS A 81 7.86 14.44 16.19
CA HIS A 81 9.02 15.31 15.95
C HIS A 81 9.84 14.84 14.75
N SER A 82 10.93 15.57 14.43
CA SER A 82 11.82 15.24 13.31
C SER A 82 12.55 13.91 13.46
N ASP A 83 12.73 13.42 14.70
CA ASP A 83 13.32 12.12 15.03
C ASP A 83 12.28 10.99 15.19
N CYS A 84 11.03 11.21 14.79
CA CYS A 84 9.95 10.25 14.97
C CYS A 84 9.44 9.68 13.65
N ALA A 85 8.89 8.44 13.73
CA ALA A 85 7.99 7.88 12.74
C ALA A 85 6.59 7.69 13.35
N CYS A 86 5.57 8.19 12.65
CA CYS A 86 4.16 8.02 12.99
C CYS A 86 3.53 7.03 12.02
N GLU A 87 3.04 5.89 12.54
CA GLU A 87 2.43 4.80 11.79
C GLU A 87 0.95 4.69 12.13
N VAL A 88 0.09 4.62 11.11
CA VAL A 88 -1.36 4.39 11.26
C VAL A 88 -1.82 3.27 10.35
N GLY A 89 -2.80 2.50 10.82
CA GLY A 89 -3.44 1.46 10.03
C GLY A 89 -4.88 1.79 9.72
N CYS A 90 -5.33 1.33 8.57
CA CYS A 90 -6.73 1.37 8.15
C CYS A 90 -7.02 0.24 7.15
N PHE A 91 -8.18 0.31 6.52
CA PHE A 91 -8.54 -0.60 5.43
C PHE A 91 -8.98 0.17 4.21
N TRP A 92 -8.69 -0.38 3.04
CA TRP A 92 -9.22 0.06 1.75
C TRP A 92 -9.78 -1.13 0.96
N ASP A 93 -10.76 -0.88 0.09
CA ASP A 93 -11.41 -1.95 -0.66
C ASP A 93 -10.66 -2.24 -1.95
N LEU A 94 -10.19 -3.48 -2.13
CA LEU A 94 -9.58 -3.95 -3.37
C LEU A 94 -10.38 -5.12 -3.95
N ALA A 95 -10.35 -5.23 -5.26
CA ALA A 95 -10.86 -6.40 -5.95
C ALA A 95 -9.92 -7.58 -5.71
N THR A 96 -10.46 -8.67 -5.21
CA THR A 96 -9.78 -9.94 -4.98
C THR A 96 -10.38 -11.03 -5.86
N PHE A 97 -9.63 -12.11 -6.07
CA PHE A 97 -10.11 -13.26 -6.83
C PHE A 97 -10.02 -14.52 -5.96
N ASP A 98 -11.17 -15.17 -5.77
CA ASP A 98 -11.23 -16.45 -5.09
C ASP A 98 -11.06 -17.59 -6.12
N ALA A 99 -9.89 -18.22 -6.10
CA ALA A 99 -9.57 -19.35 -6.95
C ALA A 99 -10.49 -20.59 -6.70
N ALA A 100 -11.08 -20.70 -5.50
CA ALA A 100 -11.96 -21.83 -5.19
C ALA A 100 -13.32 -21.73 -5.89
N SER A 101 -13.87 -20.55 -5.97
CA SER A 101 -15.18 -20.28 -6.59
C SER A 101 -15.09 -19.72 -8.01
N GLY A 102 -13.90 -19.28 -8.47
CA GLY A 102 -13.70 -18.61 -9.74
C GLY A 102 -14.36 -17.21 -9.79
N LYS A 103 -14.65 -16.61 -8.63
CA LYS A 103 -15.37 -15.34 -8.52
C LYS A 103 -14.46 -14.22 -8.01
N SER A 104 -14.66 -13.05 -8.55
CA SER A 104 -14.10 -11.82 -8.00
C SER A 104 -15.04 -11.23 -6.96
N LYS A 105 -14.48 -10.66 -5.91
CA LYS A 105 -15.18 -9.90 -4.88
C LYS A 105 -14.38 -8.65 -4.53
N VAL A 106 -15.00 -7.69 -3.89
CA VAL A 106 -14.32 -6.54 -3.32
C VAL A 106 -14.22 -6.76 -1.82
N GLU A 107 -13.02 -6.67 -1.28
CA GLU A 107 -12.76 -6.95 0.13
C GLU A 107 -11.86 -5.89 0.74
N PRO A 108 -12.08 -5.57 2.03
CA PRO A 108 -11.17 -4.73 2.80
C PRO A 108 -9.78 -5.36 2.87
N GLN A 109 -8.77 -4.63 2.44
CA GLN A 109 -7.36 -4.99 2.57
C GLN A 109 -6.70 -4.02 3.53
N ALA A 110 -5.72 -4.50 4.31
CA ALA A 110 -4.96 -3.66 5.21
C ALA A 110 -4.18 -2.61 4.40
N LEU A 111 -4.18 -1.40 4.90
CA LEU A 111 -3.42 -0.27 4.41
C LEU A 111 -2.74 0.37 5.62
N GLU A 112 -1.42 0.43 5.59
CA GLU A 112 -0.61 1.05 6.62
C GLU A 112 0.06 2.28 6.04
N ILE A 113 0.15 3.34 6.82
CA ILE A 113 0.74 4.61 6.39
C ILE A 113 1.74 5.03 7.43
N VAL A 114 2.94 5.36 6.98
CA VAL A 114 4.05 5.82 7.82
C VAL A 114 4.46 7.22 7.40
N CYS A 115 4.57 8.11 8.38
CA CYS A 115 5.16 9.44 8.24
C CYS A 115 6.49 9.44 9.00
N ARG A 116 7.59 9.77 8.32
CA ARG A 116 8.95 9.80 8.89
C ARG A 116 9.48 11.22 8.93
N GLY A 117 9.96 11.63 10.11
CA GLY A 117 10.77 12.85 10.23
C GLY A 117 12.15 12.68 9.60
N GLU A 118 12.84 13.79 9.33
CA GLU A 118 14.12 13.76 8.60
C GLU A 118 15.29 13.18 9.41
N ASP A 119 15.18 13.18 10.74
CA ASP A 119 16.20 12.66 11.65
C ASP A 119 15.91 11.23 12.13
N TYR A 120 14.75 10.66 11.77
CA TYR A 120 14.38 9.30 12.12
C TYR A 120 15.23 8.29 11.36
N ASP A 121 15.75 7.26 12.08
CA ASP A 121 16.47 6.09 11.56
C ASP A 121 17.58 6.49 10.55
N ASP A 122 18.49 7.37 11.00
CA ASP A 122 19.59 7.91 10.19
C ASP A 122 19.14 8.52 8.84
N GLY A 123 17.87 8.98 8.78
CA GLY A 123 17.28 9.55 7.58
C GLY A 123 16.74 8.53 6.58
N GLU A 124 16.07 7.47 7.06
CA GLU A 124 15.41 6.43 6.26
C GLU A 124 14.48 7.03 5.17
N TRP A 125 13.94 8.24 5.41
CA TRP A 125 13.11 8.94 4.44
C TRP A 125 13.77 9.14 3.06
N ARG A 126 15.10 9.12 2.97
CA ARG A 126 15.83 9.26 1.70
C ARG A 126 15.54 8.12 0.75
N ASP A 127 15.33 6.93 1.29
CA ASP A 127 15.06 5.71 0.53
C ASP A 127 13.56 5.39 0.48
N ARG A 128 12.84 5.65 1.57
CA ARG A 128 11.42 5.29 1.74
C ARG A 128 10.44 6.43 1.48
N GLY A 129 10.90 7.70 1.48
CA GLY A 129 10.04 8.88 1.44
C GLY A 129 9.65 9.36 2.84
N HIS A 130 9.25 10.62 2.94
CA HIS A 130 8.69 11.19 4.17
C HIS A 130 7.34 10.54 4.53
N LEU A 131 6.55 10.20 3.50
CA LEU A 131 5.27 9.52 3.62
C LEU A 131 5.32 8.23 2.80
N GLU A 132 4.93 7.13 3.40
CA GLU A 132 4.88 5.82 2.74
C GLU A 132 3.55 5.15 3.04
N ALA A 133 2.99 4.46 2.05
CA ALA A 133 1.85 3.59 2.24
C ALA A 133 2.20 2.15 1.84
N VAL A 134 1.99 1.20 2.75
CA VAL A 134 2.05 -0.25 2.49
C VAL A 134 0.70 -0.66 1.90
N LEU A 135 0.67 -0.88 0.59
CA LEU A 135 -0.55 -1.06 -0.19
C LEU A 135 -1.19 -2.45 -0.06
N GLY A 136 -0.52 -3.35 0.65
CA GLY A 136 -0.86 -4.77 0.69
C GLY A 136 -0.10 -5.57 -0.37
N PHE A 137 -0.63 -6.73 -0.76
CA PHE A 137 0.09 -7.67 -1.60
C PHE A 137 0.26 -7.18 -3.04
N GLU A 138 1.49 -7.29 -3.55
CA GLU A 138 1.90 -6.93 -4.91
C GLU A 138 0.97 -7.48 -6.00
N HIS A 139 0.49 -8.72 -5.84
CA HIS A 139 -0.34 -9.36 -6.84
C HIS A 139 -1.68 -8.67 -7.10
N PHE A 140 -2.17 -7.84 -6.18
CA PHE A 140 -3.37 -7.01 -6.41
C PHE A 140 -3.18 -6.01 -7.55
N PHE A 141 -1.92 -5.67 -7.86
CA PHE A 141 -1.54 -4.68 -8.88
C PHE A 141 -0.78 -5.28 -10.05
N THR A 142 -0.18 -6.47 -9.89
CA THR A 142 0.57 -7.15 -10.97
C THR A 142 -0.19 -8.33 -11.60
N GLY A 143 -1.30 -8.74 -10.98
CA GLY A 143 -2.10 -9.85 -11.47
C GLY A 143 -1.35 -11.18 -11.50
N HIS A 144 -0.49 -11.45 -10.51
CA HIS A 144 0.35 -12.68 -10.48
C HIS A 144 1.17 -12.87 -11.76
N ALA A 145 1.67 -11.78 -12.36
CA ALA A 145 2.39 -11.84 -13.63
C ALA A 145 3.52 -12.86 -13.65
N GLY A 146 4.23 -13.04 -12.53
CA GLY A 146 5.28 -14.05 -12.39
C GLY A 146 4.78 -15.49 -12.44
N LEU A 147 3.52 -15.74 -12.07
CA LEU A 147 2.91 -17.06 -12.06
C LEU A 147 2.14 -17.35 -13.36
N LEU A 148 1.43 -16.34 -13.89
CA LEU A 148 0.62 -16.46 -15.11
C LEU A 148 1.46 -16.27 -16.39
N GLY A 149 2.57 -15.54 -16.30
CA GLY A 149 3.48 -15.30 -17.40
C GLY A 149 4.43 -16.47 -17.67
N ALA A 150 4.74 -16.70 -18.92
CA ALA A 150 5.81 -17.60 -19.29
C ALA A 150 7.17 -16.89 -19.14
N ARG A 151 7.96 -17.24 -18.13
CA ARG A 151 9.34 -16.76 -18.00
C ARG A 151 10.21 -17.58 -18.97
N ASN A 152 10.78 -16.95 -19.99
CA ASN A 152 11.59 -17.60 -21.05
C ASN A 152 10.83 -18.72 -21.81
N GLY A 153 9.51 -18.54 -22.05
CA GLY A 153 8.72 -19.52 -22.79
C GLY A 153 8.36 -20.79 -22.01
N LYS A 154 8.74 -20.90 -20.73
CA LYS A 154 8.39 -22.02 -19.86
C LYS A 154 7.44 -21.56 -18.76
N LYS A 155 6.27 -22.21 -18.67
CA LYS A 155 5.38 -22.04 -17.50
C LYS A 155 6.07 -22.60 -16.27
N MET A 156 6.08 -21.83 -15.18
CA MET A 156 6.56 -22.33 -13.89
C MET A 156 5.59 -23.38 -13.36
N PRO A 157 6.06 -24.52 -12.85
CA PRO A 157 5.19 -25.49 -12.20
C PRO A 157 4.62 -24.90 -10.93
N ALA A 158 3.35 -25.23 -10.63
CA ALA A 158 2.73 -24.87 -9.36
C ALA A 158 3.53 -25.42 -8.18
N GLN A 159 3.73 -24.60 -7.14
CA GLN A 159 4.48 -24.96 -5.94
C GLN A 159 3.55 -25.41 -4.78
N SER A 160 2.25 -25.17 -4.91
CA SER A 160 1.25 -25.58 -3.94
C SER A 160 -0.04 -26.07 -4.63
N PRO A 161 -0.91 -26.85 -3.94
CA PRO A 161 -2.23 -27.20 -4.45
C PRO A 161 -3.11 -26.00 -4.78
N GLU A 162 -2.99 -24.91 -4.01
CA GLU A 162 -3.72 -23.66 -4.23
C GLU A 162 -3.26 -22.97 -5.52
N GLU A 163 -1.95 -22.92 -5.76
CA GLU A 163 -1.39 -22.39 -7.02
C GLU A 163 -1.84 -23.23 -8.22
N ALA A 164 -1.82 -24.57 -8.08
CA ALA A 164 -2.28 -25.46 -9.14
C ALA A 164 -3.75 -25.19 -9.50
N ARG A 165 -4.61 -25.07 -8.49
CA ARG A 165 -6.03 -24.76 -8.68
C ARG A 165 -6.24 -23.38 -9.29
N PHE A 166 -5.49 -22.38 -8.85
CA PHE A 166 -5.52 -21.05 -9.45
C PHE A 166 -5.16 -21.09 -10.94
N LEU A 167 -4.09 -21.79 -11.30
CA LEU A 167 -3.66 -21.95 -12.71
C LEU A 167 -4.69 -22.69 -13.56
N GLU A 168 -5.37 -23.72 -13.01
CA GLU A 168 -6.48 -24.40 -13.70
C GLU A 168 -7.64 -23.46 -14.00
N VAL A 169 -8.03 -22.61 -13.02
CA VAL A 169 -9.10 -21.64 -13.21
C VAL A 169 -8.69 -20.55 -14.20
N MET A 170 -7.44 -20.09 -14.17
CA MET A 170 -6.91 -19.08 -15.09
C MET A 170 -6.60 -19.63 -16.49
N ALA A 171 -6.61 -20.94 -16.69
CA ALA A 171 -6.50 -21.55 -18.03
C ALA A 171 -7.72 -21.22 -18.91
N TRP A 172 -8.85 -20.82 -18.31
CA TRP A 172 -10.03 -20.38 -19.04
C TRP A 172 -9.90 -18.88 -19.40
N PRO A 173 -9.91 -18.52 -20.70
CA PRO A 173 -9.68 -17.14 -21.15
C PRO A 173 -10.63 -16.13 -20.50
N GLU A 174 -11.89 -16.49 -20.30
CA GLU A 174 -12.89 -15.62 -19.67
C GLU A 174 -12.56 -15.28 -18.20
N ASN A 175 -12.00 -16.24 -17.46
CA ASN A 175 -11.61 -16.02 -16.08
C ASN A 175 -10.35 -15.15 -16.01
N LEU A 176 -9.39 -15.43 -16.89
CA LEU A 176 -8.16 -14.66 -16.99
C LEU A 176 -8.45 -13.19 -17.35
N GLU A 177 -9.37 -12.94 -18.31
CA GLU A 177 -9.77 -11.59 -18.69
C GLU A 177 -10.44 -10.84 -17.54
N LYS A 178 -11.41 -11.48 -16.85
CA LYS A 178 -12.03 -10.92 -15.64
C LYS A 178 -11.02 -10.61 -14.54
N TYR A 179 -10.07 -11.50 -14.35
CA TYR A 179 -9.01 -11.31 -13.35
C TYR A 179 -8.14 -10.09 -13.70
N HIS A 180 -7.69 -9.97 -14.94
CA HIS A 180 -6.92 -8.82 -15.40
C HIS A 180 -7.73 -7.52 -15.31
N GLU A 181 -9.04 -7.55 -15.58
CA GLU A 181 -9.89 -6.37 -15.42
C GLU A 181 -9.93 -5.92 -13.96
N LYS A 182 -10.06 -6.84 -13.01
CA LYS A 182 -10.05 -6.53 -11.58
C LYS A 182 -8.69 -6.00 -11.11
N THR A 183 -7.60 -6.52 -11.64
CA THR A 183 -6.27 -5.94 -11.41
C THR A 183 -6.20 -4.50 -11.92
N ARG A 184 -6.71 -4.21 -13.12
CA ARG A 184 -6.78 -2.85 -13.66
C ARG A 184 -7.67 -1.92 -12.82
N GLU A 185 -8.77 -2.41 -12.24
CA GLU A 185 -9.60 -1.63 -11.32
C GLU A 185 -8.80 -1.21 -10.07
N ASN A 186 -8.03 -2.12 -9.47
CA ASN A 186 -7.16 -1.82 -8.33
C ASN A 186 -6.09 -0.77 -8.69
N ILE A 187 -5.45 -0.94 -9.85
CA ILE A 187 -4.45 0.02 -10.32
C ILE A 187 -5.08 1.42 -10.53
N ARG A 188 -6.25 1.51 -11.16
CA ARG A 188 -6.94 2.80 -11.35
C ARG A 188 -7.24 3.46 -10.02
N LYS A 189 -7.71 2.70 -9.03
CA LYS A 189 -7.96 3.21 -7.68
C LYS A 189 -6.69 3.76 -7.03
N LEU A 190 -5.57 3.06 -7.17
CA LEU A 190 -4.26 3.51 -6.68
C LEU A 190 -3.82 4.82 -7.38
N LEU A 191 -3.87 4.87 -8.71
CA LEU A 191 -3.49 6.05 -9.48
C LEU A 191 -4.39 7.26 -9.18
N ASP A 192 -5.68 7.05 -8.96
CA ASP A 192 -6.60 8.10 -8.54
C ASP A 192 -6.30 8.60 -7.13
N TRP A 193 -5.84 7.73 -6.24
CA TRP A 193 -5.37 8.13 -4.91
C TRP A 193 -4.07 8.94 -5.00
N MET A 194 -3.09 8.50 -5.78
CA MET A 194 -1.85 9.25 -6.01
C MET A 194 -2.12 10.68 -6.51
N ARG A 195 -3.05 10.86 -7.48
CA ARG A 195 -3.44 12.20 -7.95
C ARG A 195 -4.07 13.08 -6.87
N ARG A 196 -4.75 12.48 -5.87
CA ARG A 196 -5.28 13.24 -4.72
C ARG A 196 -4.16 13.66 -3.78
N ILE A 197 -3.19 12.77 -3.53
CA ILE A 197 -2.00 13.07 -2.73
C ILE A 197 -1.23 14.24 -3.35
N GLU A 198 -0.94 14.21 -4.65
CA GLU A 198 -0.22 15.28 -5.36
C GLU A 198 -0.90 16.66 -5.26
N LYS A 199 -2.23 16.68 -5.09
CA LYS A 199 -2.99 17.92 -4.87
C LYS A 199 -3.01 18.39 -3.42
N ALA A 200 -2.87 17.48 -2.47
CA ALA A 200 -2.99 17.75 -1.05
C ALA A 200 -1.65 18.09 -0.39
N VAL A 201 -0.55 17.49 -0.88
CA VAL A 201 0.79 17.58 -0.29
C VAL A 201 1.77 18.16 -1.33
N PRO A 202 2.77 18.96 -0.94
CA PRO A 202 3.79 19.49 -1.86
C PRO A 202 4.79 18.41 -2.28
N VAL A 203 4.38 17.51 -3.17
CA VAL A 203 5.17 16.38 -3.64
C VAL A 203 6.36 16.84 -4.48
N GLU A 204 7.58 16.41 -4.12
CA GLU A 204 8.77 16.46 -4.96
C GLU A 204 8.82 15.24 -5.88
N ARG A 205 8.62 14.05 -5.29
CA ARG A 205 8.63 12.77 -5.99
C ARG A 205 7.66 11.81 -5.33
N ALA A 206 6.86 11.11 -6.13
CA ALA A 206 6.13 9.93 -5.73
C ALA A 206 6.57 8.75 -6.58
N TRP A 207 6.71 7.56 -5.98
CA TRP A 207 7.07 6.35 -6.71
C TRP A 207 6.43 5.11 -6.11
N LEU A 208 6.22 4.12 -6.98
CA LEU A 208 5.70 2.82 -6.62
C LEU A 208 6.82 1.78 -6.69
N TRP A 209 6.88 0.90 -5.71
CA TRP A 209 7.84 -0.19 -5.69
C TRP A 209 7.26 -1.42 -4.98
N SER A 210 7.90 -2.57 -5.13
CA SER A 210 7.51 -3.79 -4.45
C SER A 210 8.71 -4.67 -4.12
N GLU A 211 8.51 -5.62 -3.23
CA GLU A 211 9.57 -6.55 -2.80
C GLU A 211 9.88 -7.62 -3.86
N GLY A 212 8.98 -7.86 -4.79
CA GLY A 212 9.10 -8.95 -5.75
C GLY A 212 9.31 -8.53 -7.20
N GLU A 213 8.84 -7.36 -7.60
CA GLU A 213 8.91 -6.86 -8.97
C GLU A 213 9.88 -5.68 -9.06
N GLU A 214 11.04 -5.90 -9.66
CA GLU A 214 12.12 -4.91 -9.77
C GLU A 214 11.70 -3.64 -10.53
N ASN A 215 10.77 -3.78 -11.49
CA ASN A 215 10.24 -2.69 -12.31
C ASN A 215 8.73 -2.52 -12.11
N PHE A 216 8.31 -2.37 -10.86
CA PHE A 216 6.89 -2.37 -10.48
C PHE A 216 6.07 -1.27 -11.18
N GLU A 217 6.59 -0.04 -11.30
CA GLU A 217 5.92 1.05 -12.03
C GLU A 217 5.71 0.71 -13.50
N ALA A 218 6.77 0.27 -14.18
CA ALA A 218 6.69 -0.12 -15.59
C ALA A 218 5.69 -1.26 -15.80
N ARG A 219 5.62 -2.20 -14.85
CA ARG A 219 4.65 -3.29 -14.89
C ARG A 219 3.22 -2.81 -14.75
N ILE A 220 2.96 -1.85 -13.87
CA ILE A 220 1.65 -1.21 -13.72
C ILE A 220 1.25 -0.50 -15.03
N GLU A 221 2.17 0.26 -15.64
CA GLU A 221 1.93 0.95 -16.91
C GLU A 221 1.58 -0.03 -18.04
N GLU A 222 2.32 -1.14 -18.17
CA GLU A 222 2.02 -2.19 -19.15
C GLU A 222 0.61 -2.76 -18.98
N ILE A 223 0.18 -3.06 -17.73
CA ILE A 223 -1.14 -3.63 -17.45
C ILE A 223 -2.26 -2.65 -17.78
N VAL A 224 -2.05 -1.35 -17.52
CA VAL A 224 -3.03 -0.31 -17.83
C VAL A 224 -3.11 -0.05 -19.34
N ALA A 225 -1.99 -0.13 -20.05
CA ALA A 225 -1.92 0.08 -21.50
C ALA A 225 -2.49 -1.11 -22.31
N ALA A 226 -2.43 -2.31 -21.76
CA ALA A 226 -3.00 -3.52 -22.38
C ALA A 226 -4.55 -3.41 -22.42
N ARG A 227 -5.11 -3.34 -23.64
CA ARG A 227 -6.57 -3.30 -23.90
C ARG A 227 -7.17 -4.69 -23.98
#